data_89d8d2f009d98259b9a035a7b2c9c104
#
_entry.id   89d8d2f009d98259b9a035a7b2c9c104
#
_cell.length_a   1.000
_cell.length_b   1.000
_cell.length_c   1.000
_cell.angle_alpha   90.00
_cell.angle_beta   90.00
_cell.angle_gamma   90.00
#
_symmetry.space_group_name_H-M   'P 1'
#
loop_
_entity.id
_entity.type
_entity.pdbx_description
1 polymer ?
#
loop_
_entity_poly.entity_id
_entity_poly.type
_entity_poly.pdbx_seq_one_letter_code
_entity_poly.pdbx_strand_id
1 'polypeptide(L)'
;MAAGLGSGNMDTTTQASFIPAIWGEKLNDFYRQELKAAAFFEDLSDEVVGGGNIIYIPNISQMTANTKTQGSAVTLNDQTSGKVTLTINTWKEVSFLVEDIVDAFWKKSYRMQEKFMKNAGYTVAKELEQALLNLCRGFSQTVGSSALALRDSNIRAAIAYLDSANVPENDRAFFLHPNVIWNQIQGINKFSLLTNTNGADPVLKGEVYKLYGIPVIKTSLLGTYLGHRDGMLAGRDALNFATSNLSGGMSGEGGVVRLQTQYVQEYLGTLVTADILFGVIENRDTSGVWIKAKSS
;
A
#
# COMPACT_ATOMS: atom_id res chain seq x y z
N MET A 1 -16.05 -71.72 -0.72
CA MET A 1 -14.97 -71.24 0.14
C MET A 1 -14.00 -70.50 -0.74
N ALA A 2 -14.03 -69.15 -0.68
CA ALA A 2 -13.03 -68.35 -1.37
C ALA A 2 -11.77 -68.38 -0.45
N ALA A 3 -10.70 -68.94 -0.95
CA ALA A 3 -9.41 -68.91 -0.29
C ALA A 3 -8.97 -67.47 -0.18
N GLY A 4 -8.87 -66.98 1.04
CA GLY A 4 -8.31 -65.65 1.27
C GLY A 4 -6.87 -65.63 0.76
N LEU A 5 -6.59 -64.72 -0.12
CA LEU A 5 -5.23 -64.36 -0.53
C LEU A 5 -4.51 -63.91 0.73
N GLY A 6 -3.46 -64.65 1.10
CA GLY A 6 -2.70 -64.41 2.31
C GLY A 6 -2.14 -63.01 2.39
N SER A 7 -1.81 -62.57 3.60
CA SER A 7 -1.29 -61.24 3.98
C SER A 7 0.08 -60.84 3.38
N GLY A 8 0.33 -61.22 2.13
CA GLY A 8 1.54 -60.92 1.38
C GLY A 8 1.37 -59.94 0.23
N ASN A 9 0.23 -59.25 0.14
CA ASN A 9 0.03 -58.24 -0.89
C ASN A 9 0.94 -57.01 -0.64
N MET A 10 1.81 -56.71 -1.57
CA MET A 10 2.52 -55.46 -1.61
C MET A 10 1.53 -54.36 -2.00
N ASP A 11 1.10 -53.55 -1.08
CA ASP A 11 0.25 -52.40 -1.31
C ASP A 11 1.03 -51.08 -1.08
N THR A 12 0.41 -49.97 -1.43
CA THR A 12 1.02 -48.63 -1.28
C THR A 12 1.33 -48.28 0.17
N THR A 13 0.70 -48.95 1.14
CA THR A 13 0.92 -48.73 2.57
C THR A 13 2.12 -49.50 3.09
N THR A 14 2.30 -50.76 2.64
CA THR A 14 3.42 -51.61 3.05
C THR A 14 4.71 -51.28 2.32
N GLN A 15 4.63 -50.65 1.13
CA GLN A 15 5.78 -50.25 0.30
C GLN A 15 6.01 -48.74 0.28
N ALA A 16 5.41 -47.96 1.19
CA ALA A 16 5.48 -46.51 1.22
C ALA A 16 6.92 -45.97 1.24
N SER A 17 7.86 -46.66 1.85
CA SER A 17 9.27 -46.29 1.90
C SER A 17 10.02 -46.44 0.55
N PHE A 18 9.50 -47.26 -0.36
CA PHE A 18 10.09 -47.48 -1.70
C PHE A 18 9.42 -46.68 -2.79
N ILE A 19 8.30 -45.99 -2.50
CA ILE A 19 7.62 -45.11 -3.46
C ILE A 19 8.35 -43.75 -3.45
N PRO A 20 9.10 -43.39 -4.50
CA PRO A 20 9.82 -42.12 -4.52
C PRO A 20 8.81 -40.97 -4.53
N ALA A 21 9.00 -39.98 -3.64
CA ALA A 21 8.27 -38.74 -3.74
C ALA A 21 8.74 -37.95 -4.97
N ILE A 22 7.85 -37.74 -5.93
CA ILE A 22 8.14 -36.93 -7.12
C ILE A 22 7.74 -35.49 -6.84
N TRP A 23 8.72 -34.62 -6.82
CA TRP A 23 8.50 -33.18 -6.72
C TRP A 23 8.21 -32.60 -8.09
N GLY A 24 7.12 -31.85 -8.20
CA GLY A 24 6.78 -31.14 -9.42
C GLY A 24 7.90 -30.16 -9.84
N GLU A 25 8.07 -29.95 -11.15
CA GLU A 25 9.06 -29.00 -11.66
C GLU A 25 8.67 -27.55 -11.38
N LYS A 26 7.39 -27.27 -11.20
CA LYS A 26 6.85 -25.94 -10.98
C LYS A 26 6.71 -25.66 -9.47
N LEU A 27 7.40 -24.65 -9.00
CA LEU A 27 7.21 -24.10 -7.67
C LEU A 27 6.03 -23.11 -7.71
N ASN A 28 5.05 -23.30 -6.82
CA ASN A 28 3.98 -22.31 -6.62
C ASN A 28 4.55 -21.16 -5.79
N ASP A 29 4.60 -19.97 -6.39
CA ASP A 29 4.92 -18.72 -5.68
C ASP A 29 3.64 -18.14 -5.05
N PHE A 30 3.77 -17.27 -4.03
CA PHE A 30 2.61 -16.61 -3.46
C PHE A 30 2.15 -15.44 -4.33
N TYR A 31 0.87 -15.11 -4.26
CA TYR A 31 0.32 -13.96 -4.98
C TYR A 31 0.74 -12.67 -4.30
N ARG A 32 1.34 -11.77 -5.07
CA ARG A 32 1.78 -10.44 -4.61
C ARG A 32 0.73 -9.41 -4.99
N GLN A 33 0.48 -8.51 -4.06
CA GLN A 33 -0.36 -7.34 -4.32
C GLN A 33 0.48 -6.24 -4.97
N GLU A 34 -0.11 -5.52 -5.91
CA GLU A 34 0.50 -4.33 -6.47
C GLU A 34 0.54 -3.21 -5.43
N LEU A 35 1.69 -2.56 -5.28
CA LEU A 35 1.90 -1.40 -4.45
C LEU A 35 1.55 -0.15 -5.27
N LYS A 36 0.59 0.65 -4.82
CA LYS A 36 0.01 1.75 -5.62
C LYS A 36 -0.05 3.08 -4.88
N ALA A 37 0.01 3.09 -3.55
CA ALA A 37 -0.07 4.32 -2.77
C ALA A 37 1.20 5.15 -2.94
N ALA A 38 2.37 4.53 -2.86
CA ALA A 38 3.63 5.21 -3.09
C ALA A 38 3.75 5.83 -4.50
N ALA A 39 3.13 5.20 -5.51
CA ALA A 39 3.12 5.75 -6.88
C ALA A 39 2.17 6.96 -7.04
N PHE A 40 1.21 7.13 -6.14
CA PHE A 40 0.22 8.21 -6.21
C PHE A 40 0.64 9.44 -5.41
N PHE A 41 1.12 9.24 -4.18
CA PHE A 41 1.50 10.33 -3.27
C PHE A 41 2.87 10.95 -3.64
N GLU A 42 3.17 12.07 -3.04
CA GLU A 42 4.38 12.84 -3.33
C GLU A 42 5.60 12.23 -2.65
N ASP A 43 6.63 11.93 -3.45
CA ASP A 43 7.91 11.41 -3.00
C ASP A 43 8.93 12.54 -2.84
N LEU A 44 9.45 12.71 -1.64
CA LEU A 44 10.48 13.69 -1.29
C LEU A 44 11.85 13.06 -1.06
N SER A 45 12.07 11.85 -1.55
CA SER A 45 13.33 11.11 -1.35
C SER A 45 14.54 11.82 -1.93
N ASP A 46 14.35 12.57 -3.02
CA ASP A 46 15.44 13.32 -3.68
C ASP A 46 16.03 14.42 -2.77
N GLU A 47 15.25 14.96 -1.85
CA GLU A 47 15.73 15.99 -0.91
C GLU A 47 16.70 15.44 0.13
N VAL A 48 16.72 14.13 0.35
CA VAL A 48 17.53 13.46 1.37
C VAL A 48 18.84 12.88 0.82
N VAL A 49 19.05 12.91 -0.49
CA VAL A 49 20.23 12.33 -1.14
C VAL A 49 21.56 12.90 -0.61
N GLY A 50 21.55 14.13 -0.12
CA GLY A 50 22.72 14.80 0.48
C GLY A 50 22.98 14.45 1.96
N GLY A 51 22.15 13.60 2.57
CA GLY A 51 22.17 13.28 4.00
C GLY A 51 21.16 14.13 4.80
N GLY A 52 20.82 13.65 5.98
CA GLY A 52 19.80 14.24 6.85
C GLY A 52 18.65 13.28 7.10
N ASN A 53 17.90 13.51 8.15
CA ASN A 53 16.76 12.69 8.54
C ASN A 53 15.48 13.51 8.74
N ILE A 54 15.52 14.80 8.46
CA ILE A 54 14.40 15.72 8.65
C ILE A 54 14.27 16.61 7.40
N ILE A 55 13.06 16.63 6.82
CA ILE A 55 12.68 17.52 5.73
C ILE A 55 11.65 18.51 6.26
N TYR A 56 11.88 19.79 6.05
CA TYR A 56 10.93 20.86 6.38
C TYR A 56 10.16 21.27 5.13
N ILE A 57 8.87 21.02 5.12
CA ILE A 57 7.96 21.40 4.04
C ILE A 57 7.33 22.74 4.43
N PRO A 58 7.72 23.86 3.81
CA PRO A 58 7.16 25.18 4.13
C PRO A 58 5.69 25.27 3.71
N ASN A 59 4.86 25.86 4.56
CA ASN A 59 3.47 26.14 4.26
C ASN A 59 3.22 27.65 4.35
N ILE A 60 2.62 28.22 3.31
CA ILE A 60 2.32 29.66 3.22
C ILE A 60 0.80 29.83 3.37
N SER A 61 0.38 30.72 4.28
CA SER A 61 -1.02 31.08 4.46
C SER A 61 -1.53 31.98 3.34
N GLN A 62 -2.83 31.87 3.03
CA GLN A 62 -3.47 32.72 2.03
C GLN A 62 -3.53 34.16 2.54
N MET A 63 -3.18 35.14 1.69
CA MET A 63 -3.31 36.56 1.97
C MET A 63 -4.76 37.02 1.91
N THR A 64 -5.12 37.98 2.75
CA THR A 64 -6.43 38.60 2.74
C THR A 64 -6.40 39.89 1.92
N ALA A 65 -7.37 40.03 1.00
CA ALA A 65 -7.52 41.28 0.26
C ALA A 65 -8.18 42.37 1.15
N ASN A 66 -7.53 43.50 1.24
CA ASN A 66 -8.04 44.66 2.01
C ASN A 66 -8.61 45.72 1.07
N THR A 67 -9.74 46.31 1.48
CA THR A 67 -10.33 47.43 0.72
C THR A 67 -9.49 48.70 0.95
N LYS A 68 -9.00 49.28 -0.15
CA LYS A 68 -8.26 50.54 -0.13
C LYS A 68 -9.20 51.74 -0.28
N THR A 69 -9.15 52.67 0.63
CA THR A 69 -9.87 53.94 0.53
C THR A 69 -8.93 54.99 -0.05
N GLN A 70 -9.47 55.88 -0.89
CA GLN A 70 -8.72 56.97 -1.47
C GLN A 70 -8.15 57.90 -0.38
N GLY A 71 -6.86 58.22 -0.44
CA GLY A 71 -6.20 59.09 0.54
C GLY A 71 -5.73 58.41 1.81
N SER A 72 -6.05 57.13 2.07
CA SER A 72 -5.54 56.38 3.25
C SER A 72 -4.25 55.60 2.88
N ALA A 73 -3.46 55.19 3.90
CA ALA A 73 -2.36 54.26 3.71
C ALA A 73 -2.85 52.85 3.33
N VAL A 74 -2.03 51.98 2.73
CA VAL A 74 -2.32 50.56 2.48
C VAL A 74 -2.27 49.80 3.79
N THR A 75 -3.13 48.81 3.94
CA THR A 75 -3.07 47.85 5.06
C THR A 75 -2.07 46.75 4.71
N LEU A 76 -1.07 46.55 5.54
CA LEU A 76 -0.10 45.48 5.39
C LEU A 76 -0.67 44.21 5.96
N ASN A 77 -0.51 43.08 5.26
CA ASN A 77 -0.84 41.75 5.76
C ASN A 77 0.42 41.12 6.30
N ASP A 78 0.42 40.74 7.58
CA ASP A 78 1.48 39.92 8.15
C ASP A 78 1.33 38.47 7.65
N GLN A 79 2.38 37.99 6.98
CA GLN A 79 2.44 36.61 6.50
C GLN A 79 3.11 35.73 7.54
N THR A 80 2.38 34.73 8.01
CA THR A 80 2.95 33.67 8.85
C THR A 80 3.28 32.45 8.00
N SER A 81 4.53 32.01 8.07
CA SER A 81 4.95 30.76 7.46
C SER A 81 4.89 29.63 8.50
N GLY A 82 4.13 28.60 8.22
CA GLY A 82 4.18 27.32 8.92
C GLY A 82 5.15 26.36 8.25
N LYS A 83 5.47 25.27 8.90
CA LYS A 83 6.20 24.15 8.31
C LYS A 83 5.61 22.82 8.76
N VAL A 84 5.54 21.87 7.88
CA VAL A 84 5.33 20.45 8.18
C VAL A 84 6.69 19.78 8.23
N THR A 85 6.92 18.90 9.21
CA THR A 85 8.22 18.29 9.43
C THR A 85 8.12 16.78 9.15
N LEU A 86 8.67 16.33 8.04
CA LEU A 86 8.82 14.92 7.73
C LEU A 86 10.11 14.41 8.37
N THR A 87 9.99 13.38 9.21
CA THR A 87 11.14 12.74 9.86
C THR A 87 11.30 11.31 9.35
N ILE A 88 12.48 10.98 8.85
CA ILE A 88 12.84 9.63 8.42
C ILE A 88 13.38 8.88 9.65
N ASN A 89 12.52 8.05 10.25
CA ASN A 89 12.83 7.37 11.52
C ASN A 89 12.38 5.90 11.54
N THR A 90 11.77 5.41 10.47
CA THR A 90 11.26 4.04 10.41
C THR A 90 12.20 3.17 9.61
N TRP A 91 12.90 2.27 10.32
CA TRP A 91 13.78 1.29 9.69
C TRP A 91 13.17 -0.10 9.81
N LYS A 92 12.90 -0.72 8.67
CA LYS A 92 12.32 -2.07 8.58
C LYS A 92 13.29 -2.99 7.86
N GLU A 93 13.37 -4.24 8.34
CA GLU A 93 14.24 -5.24 7.76
C GLU A 93 13.55 -6.62 7.69
N VAL A 94 13.97 -7.42 6.75
CA VAL A 94 13.65 -8.85 6.65
C VAL A 94 14.94 -9.59 6.35
N SER A 95 15.35 -10.45 7.27
CA SER A 95 16.59 -11.21 7.16
C SER A 95 16.31 -12.71 7.15
N PHE A 96 17.06 -13.46 6.37
CA PHE A 96 17.05 -14.92 6.41
C PHE A 96 18.45 -15.46 6.17
N LEU A 97 18.74 -16.59 6.80
CA LEU A 97 20.01 -17.31 6.67
C LEU A 97 19.79 -18.58 5.86
N VAL A 98 20.67 -18.83 4.92
CA VAL A 98 20.74 -20.08 4.16
C VAL A 98 22.03 -20.79 4.54
N GLU A 99 21.93 -21.86 5.28
CA GLU A 99 23.09 -22.70 5.64
C GLU A 99 23.59 -23.49 4.42
N ASP A 100 24.89 -23.71 4.34
CA ASP A 100 25.55 -24.39 3.21
C ASP A 100 24.97 -25.81 2.99
N ILE A 101 24.59 -26.51 4.07
CA ILE A 101 23.98 -27.84 3.99
C ILE A 101 22.60 -27.78 3.31
N VAL A 102 21.82 -26.73 3.57
CA VAL A 102 20.49 -26.54 2.96
C VAL A 102 20.66 -26.18 1.48
N ASP A 103 21.61 -25.29 1.16
CA ASP A 103 21.91 -24.93 -0.23
C ASP A 103 22.40 -26.12 -1.05
N ALA A 104 23.21 -27.01 -0.46
CA ALA A 104 23.68 -28.23 -1.10
C ALA A 104 22.56 -29.23 -1.45
N PHE A 105 21.49 -29.26 -0.63
CA PHE A 105 20.34 -30.15 -0.84
C PHE A 105 19.23 -29.52 -1.68
N TRP A 106 19.23 -28.22 -1.85
CA TRP A 106 18.23 -27.54 -2.68
C TRP A 106 18.36 -27.94 -4.14
N LYS A 107 17.21 -28.20 -4.74
CA LYS A 107 17.15 -28.45 -6.17
C LYS A 107 17.45 -27.13 -6.92
N LYS A 108 18.62 -27.04 -7.57
CA LYS A 108 19.08 -25.84 -8.29
C LYS A 108 18.09 -25.29 -9.32
N SER A 109 17.20 -26.15 -9.87
CA SER A 109 16.16 -25.74 -10.82
C SER A 109 15.14 -24.77 -10.24
N TYR A 110 14.93 -24.72 -8.91
CA TYR A 110 13.92 -23.86 -8.30
C TYR A 110 14.39 -22.43 -8.04
N ARG A 111 15.69 -22.14 -8.10
CA ARG A 111 16.25 -20.80 -7.77
C ARG A 111 15.68 -20.26 -6.45
N MET A 112 15.68 -21.06 -5.42
CA MET A 112 15.01 -20.75 -4.14
C MET A 112 15.52 -19.45 -3.52
N GLN A 113 16.84 -19.25 -3.51
CA GLN A 113 17.47 -18.06 -2.96
C GLN A 113 16.97 -16.78 -3.66
N GLU A 114 16.92 -16.77 -4.99
CA GLU A 114 16.40 -15.63 -5.76
C GLU A 114 14.93 -15.32 -5.43
N LYS A 115 14.12 -16.37 -5.26
CA LYS A 115 12.69 -16.20 -4.91
C LYS A 115 12.52 -15.67 -3.49
N PHE A 116 13.31 -16.13 -2.54
CA PHE A 116 13.30 -15.59 -1.18
C PHE A 116 13.78 -14.15 -1.12
N MET A 117 14.81 -13.78 -1.89
CA MET A 117 15.28 -12.40 -2.01
C MET A 117 14.18 -11.48 -2.57
N LYS A 118 13.49 -11.88 -3.63
CA LYS A 118 12.34 -11.14 -4.19
C LYS A 118 11.19 -11.02 -3.19
N ASN A 119 10.96 -12.07 -2.41
CA ASN A 119 9.94 -12.04 -1.34
C ASN A 119 10.32 -11.05 -0.23
N ALA A 120 11.55 -11.08 0.23
CA ALA A 120 12.05 -10.19 1.26
C ALA A 120 11.95 -8.72 0.80
N GLY A 121 12.39 -8.40 -0.43
CA GLY A 121 12.28 -7.08 -1.00
C GLY A 121 10.83 -6.59 -1.10
N TYR A 122 9.92 -7.43 -1.58
CA TYR A 122 8.49 -7.10 -1.63
C TYR A 122 7.90 -6.86 -0.23
N THR A 123 8.26 -7.70 0.75
CA THR A 123 7.72 -7.58 2.11
C THR A 123 8.12 -6.25 2.74
N VAL A 124 9.37 -5.83 2.54
CA VAL A 124 9.88 -4.56 3.06
C VAL A 124 9.22 -3.37 2.35
N ALA A 125 9.09 -3.41 1.02
CA ALA A 125 8.38 -2.36 0.27
C ALA A 125 6.90 -2.23 0.66
N LYS A 126 6.26 -3.36 0.99
CA LYS A 126 4.87 -3.39 1.49
C LYS A 126 4.71 -2.65 2.81
N GLU A 127 5.71 -2.62 3.68
CA GLU A 127 5.66 -1.87 4.95
C GLU A 127 5.53 -0.36 4.73
N LEU A 128 6.24 0.20 3.74
CA LEU A 128 6.09 1.61 3.34
C LEU A 128 4.67 1.90 2.84
N GLU A 129 4.15 1.06 1.95
CA GLU A 129 2.78 1.19 1.41
C GLU A 129 1.74 1.15 2.53
N GLN A 130 1.90 0.21 3.47
CA GLN A 130 0.98 0.07 4.60
C GLN A 130 1.08 1.25 5.58
N ALA A 131 2.27 1.80 5.79
CA ALA A 131 2.47 2.99 6.60
C ALA A 131 1.74 4.20 6.01
N LEU A 132 1.86 4.43 4.69
CA LEU A 132 1.13 5.48 3.97
C LEU A 132 -0.39 5.30 4.10
N LEU A 133 -0.90 4.10 3.82
CA LEU A 133 -2.34 3.83 3.91
C LEU A 133 -2.90 4.01 5.32
N ASN A 134 -2.13 3.72 6.36
CA ASN A 134 -2.56 3.88 7.75
C ASN A 134 -2.69 5.35 8.18
N LEU A 135 -2.01 6.30 7.50
CA LEU A 135 -2.14 7.72 7.79
C LEU A 135 -3.55 8.26 7.50
N CYS A 136 -4.37 7.55 6.70
CA CYS A 136 -5.77 7.94 6.46
C CYS A 136 -6.57 8.15 7.75
N ARG A 137 -6.17 7.50 8.85
CA ARG A 137 -6.81 7.62 10.16
C ARG A 137 -6.54 8.94 10.85
N GLY A 138 -5.54 9.70 10.39
CA GLY A 138 -5.19 11.04 10.88
C GLY A 138 -6.12 12.13 10.36
N PHE A 139 -6.76 11.94 9.21
CA PHE A 139 -7.60 12.95 8.60
C PHE A 139 -8.78 13.36 9.49
N SER A 140 -8.93 14.66 9.67
CA SER A 140 -10.03 15.26 10.47
C SER A 140 -11.40 15.00 9.86
N GLN A 141 -11.47 14.96 8.51
CA GLN A 141 -12.72 14.72 7.79
C GLN A 141 -12.98 13.22 7.66
N THR A 142 -14.16 12.80 8.14
CA THR A 142 -14.51 11.39 8.11
C THR A 142 -15.91 11.18 7.54
N VAL A 143 -16.09 10.12 6.75
CA VAL A 143 -17.40 9.71 6.21
C VAL A 143 -17.65 8.22 6.43
N GLY A 144 -18.93 7.86 6.56
CA GLY A 144 -19.34 6.48 6.80
C GLY A 144 -19.29 6.06 8.27
N SER A 145 -19.51 4.78 8.53
CA SER A 145 -19.50 4.21 9.88
C SER A 145 -19.22 2.71 9.85
N SER A 146 -18.87 2.14 11.00
CA SER A 146 -18.67 0.67 11.15
C SER A 146 -19.97 -0.13 11.05
N ALA A 147 -21.12 0.49 11.36
CA ALA A 147 -22.41 -0.18 11.42
C ALA A 147 -23.14 -0.28 10.06
N LEU A 148 -22.88 0.65 9.16
CA LEU A 148 -23.60 0.78 7.89
C LEU A 148 -22.69 0.59 6.69
N ALA A 149 -23.22 -0.06 5.65
CA ALA A 149 -22.55 -0.13 4.36
C ALA A 149 -22.35 1.28 3.76
N LEU A 150 -21.27 1.45 3.01
CA LEU A 150 -20.98 2.69 2.32
C LEU A 150 -22.10 3.00 1.31
N ARG A 151 -22.63 4.23 1.35
CA ARG A 151 -23.72 4.69 0.49
C ARG A 151 -23.24 5.78 -0.46
N ASP A 152 -23.99 6.02 -1.52
CA ASP A 152 -23.77 7.12 -2.47
C ASP A 152 -23.64 8.49 -1.76
N SER A 153 -24.46 8.72 -0.74
CA SER A 153 -24.39 9.95 0.06
C SER A 153 -23.05 10.17 0.76
N ASN A 154 -22.41 9.08 1.24
CA ASN A 154 -21.09 9.15 1.86
C ASN A 154 -20.01 9.50 0.84
N ILE A 155 -20.09 8.93 -0.37
CA ILE A 155 -19.15 9.21 -1.46
C ILE A 155 -19.26 10.68 -1.88
N ARG A 156 -20.50 11.18 -2.07
CA ARG A 156 -20.75 12.60 -2.41
C ARG A 156 -20.30 13.55 -1.30
N ALA A 157 -20.50 13.18 -0.03
CA ALA A 157 -20.03 13.98 1.10
C ALA A 157 -18.49 14.06 1.12
N ALA A 158 -17.79 12.94 0.87
CA ALA A 158 -16.34 12.95 0.78
C ALA A 158 -15.82 13.87 -0.34
N ILE A 159 -16.47 13.85 -1.50
CA ILE A 159 -16.13 14.75 -2.62
C ILE A 159 -16.38 16.20 -2.24
N ALA A 160 -17.56 16.49 -1.64
CA ALA A 160 -17.91 17.85 -1.25
C ALA A 160 -16.93 18.46 -0.21
N TYR A 161 -16.34 17.64 0.68
CA TYR A 161 -15.29 18.12 1.58
C TYR A 161 -14.04 18.59 0.82
N LEU A 162 -13.57 17.82 -0.16
CA LEU A 162 -12.41 18.21 -0.96
C LEU A 162 -12.70 19.42 -1.87
N ASP A 163 -13.93 19.52 -2.41
CA ASP A 163 -14.36 20.67 -3.21
C ASP A 163 -14.40 21.96 -2.36
N SER A 164 -14.92 21.85 -1.14
CA SER A 164 -14.94 22.95 -0.19
C SER A 164 -13.54 23.41 0.25
N ALA A 165 -12.58 22.48 0.23
CA ALA A 165 -11.17 22.76 0.52
C ALA A 165 -10.38 23.23 -0.70
N ASN A 166 -11.01 23.37 -1.87
CA ASN A 166 -10.42 23.77 -3.15
C ASN A 166 -9.26 22.83 -3.61
N VAL A 167 -9.32 21.56 -3.28
CA VAL A 167 -8.36 20.57 -3.75
C VAL A 167 -8.55 20.37 -5.27
N PRO A 168 -7.49 20.31 -6.09
CA PRO A 168 -7.61 20.10 -7.52
C PRO A 168 -8.32 18.79 -7.88
N GLU A 169 -9.27 18.81 -8.81
CA GLU A 169 -10.07 17.63 -9.18
C GLU A 169 -9.24 16.51 -9.83
N ASN A 170 -8.23 16.89 -10.63
CA ASN A 170 -7.44 15.95 -11.40
C ASN A 170 -6.46 15.11 -10.57
N ASP A 171 -6.12 15.58 -9.37
CA ASP A 171 -5.09 14.97 -8.51
C ASP A 171 -5.71 14.21 -7.32
N ARG A 172 -6.95 13.72 -7.47
CA ARG A 172 -7.67 12.97 -6.43
C ARG A 172 -7.76 11.50 -6.77
N ALA A 173 -7.72 10.63 -5.77
CA ALA A 173 -7.99 9.20 -5.93
C ALA A 173 -8.72 8.61 -4.71
N PHE A 174 -9.60 7.66 -4.98
CA PHE A 174 -10.18 6.80 -3.95
C PHE A 174 -9.26 5.60 -3.72
N PHE A 175 -8.89 5.34 -2.48
CA PHE A 175 -8.26 4.09 -2.07
C PHE A 175 -9.27 3.27 -1.30
N LEU A 176 -9.66 2.12 -1.85
CA LEU A 176 -10.72 1.29 -1.29
C LEU A 176 -10.31 -0.18 -1.26
N HIS A 177 -10.74 -0.87 -0.20
CA HIS A 177 -10.54 -2.31 -0.10
C HIS A 177 -11.47 -3.06 -1.09
N PRO A 178 -11.00 -4.15 -1.73
CA PRO A 178 -11.83 -4.92 -2.67
C PRO A 178 -13.20 -5.32 -2.12
N ASN A 179 -13.30 -5.75 -0.85
CA ASN A 179 -14.58 -6.12 -0.25
C ASN A 179 -15.57 -4.94 -0.20
N VAL A 180 -15.08 -3.71 0.03
CA VAL A 180 -15.95 -2.51 0.04
C VAL A 180 -16.48 -2.24 -1.36
N ILE A 181 -15.63 -2.39 -2.38
CA ILE A 181 -16.01 -2.18 -3.77
C ILE A 181 -17.09 -3.19 -4.18
N TRP A 182 -16.82 -4.48 -3.98
CA TRP A 182 -17.71 -5.55 -4.46
C TRP A 182 -19.00 -5.67 -3.64
N ASN A 183 -18.93 -5.55 -2.30
CA ASN A 183 -20.09 -5.82 -1.45
C ASN A 183 -20.93 -4.57 -1.15
N GLN A 184 -20.36 -3.37 -1.27
CA GLN A 184 -21.03 -2.14 -0.90
C GLN A 184 -21.26 -1.20 -2.07
N ILE A 185 -20.22 -0.84 -2.83
CA ILE A 185 -20.34 0.12 -3.93
C ILE A 185 -21.11 -0.48 -5.11
N GLN A 186 -20.81 -1.70 -5.50
CA GLN A 186 -21.53 -2.40 -6.57
C GLN A 186 -23.01 -2.65 -6.22
N GLY A 187 -23.34 -2.76 -4.93
CA GLY A 187 -24.72 -2.87 -4.46
C GLY A 187 -25.54 -1.57 -4.51
N ILE A 188 -24.91 -0.44 -4.83
CA ILE A 188 -25.63 0.83 -4.98
C ILE A 188 -26.30 0.85 -6.37
N ASN A 189 -27.63 0.81 -6.40
CA ASN A 189 -28.43 0.77 -7.63
C ASN A 189 -28.01 1.79 -8.70
N LYS A 190 -27.57 2.98 -8.27
CA LYS A 190 -27.13 4.04 -9.17
C LYS A 190 -25.89 3.67 -9.98
N PHE A 191 -25.00 2.83 -9.44
CA PHE A 191 -23.79 2.39 -10.12
C PHE A 191 -23.98 1.05 -10.85
N SER A 192 -25.05 0.31 -10.55
CA SER A 192 -25.37 -0.98 -11.16
C SER A 192 -26.34 -0.90 -12.37
N LEU A 193 -27.05 0.21 -12.55
CA LEU A 193 -28.02 0.38 -13.63
C LEU A 193 -27.32 0.71 -14.97
N LEU A 194 -27.51 -0.12 -15.95
CA LEU A 194 -27.02 0.02 -17.34
C LEU A 194 -27.34 1.38 -17.99
N THR A 195 -28.43 2.02 -17.56
CA THR A 195 -28.93 3.28 -18.14
C THR A 195 -28.04 4.49 -17.81
N ASN A 196 -27.20 4.39 -16.80
CA ASN A 196 -26.38 5.50 -16.32
C ASN A 196 -24.92 5.49 -16.82
N THR A 197 -24.55 4.54 -17.65
CA THR A 197 -23.13 4.28 -17.96
C THR A 197 -22.72 4.56 -19.39
N ASN A 198 -23.53 5.25 -20.22
CA ASN A 198 -23.22 5.59 -21.62
C ASN A 198 -22.58 4.41 -22.40
N GLY A 199 -23.15 3.20 -22.26
CA GLY A 199 -22.67 2.02 -22.97
C GLY A 199 -21.44 1.32 -22.37
N ALA A 200 -20.84 1.85 -21.30
CA ALA A 200 -19.86 1.10 -20.52
C ALA A 200 -20.57 0.30 -19.44
N ASP A 201 -20.55 -1.00 -19.54
CA ASP A 201 -21.26 -1.91 -18.66
C ASP A 201 -20.38 -2.30 -17.44
N PRO A 202 -20.45 -1.58 -16.31
CA PRO A 202 -19.60 -1.88 -15.16
C PRO A 202 -20.01 -3.19 -14.49
N VAL A 203 -21.24 -3.66 -14.70
CA VAL A 203 -21.72 -4.92 -14.14
C VAL A 203 -21.17 -6.10 -14.91
N LEU A 204 -21.13 -6.03 -16.25
CA LEU A 204 -20.59 -7.11 -17.09
C LEU A 204 -19.06 -7.18 -17.03
N LYS A 205 -18.39 -6.04 -16.91
CA LYS A 205 -16.91 -5.99 -16.81
C LYS A 205 -16.39 -6.07 -15.37
N GLY A 206 -17.26 -5.86 -14.37
CA GLY A 206 -16.90 -5.89 -12.96
C GLY A 206 -15.84 -4.87 -12.55
N GLU A 207 -15.70 -3.80 -13.32
CA GLU A 207 -14.64 -2.82 -13.12
C GLU A 207 -15.20 -1.48 -12.65
N VAL A 208 -14.80 -1.06 -11.44
CA VAL A 208 -15.05 0.29 -10.94
C VAL A 208 -13.75 1.09 -11.07
N TYR A 209 -13.54 1.68 -12.25
CA TYR A 209 -12.35 2.48 -12.49
C TYR A 209 -12.48 3.91 -11.97
N LYS A 210 -13.68 4.48 -12.01
CA LYS A 210 -13.94 5.87 -11.60
C LYS A 210 -15.28 5.99 -10.88
N LEU A 211 -15.28 6.75 -9.79
CA LEU A 211 -16.49 7.19 -9.09
C LEU A 211 -16.60 8.71 -9.24
N TYR A 212 -17.65 9.20 -9.87
CA TYR A 212 -17.83 10.62 -10.17
C TYR A 212 -16.62 11.27 -10.89
N GLY A 213 -15.99 10.55 -11.81
CA GLY A 213 -14.82 11.02 -12.53
C GLY A 213 -13.47 10.78 -11.83
N ILE A 214 -13.48 10.49 -10.52
CA ILE A 214 -12.28 10.27 -9.70
C ILE A 214 -11.85 8.81 -9.80
N PRO A 215 -10.56 8.49 -10.06
CA PRO A 215 -10.07 7.13 -10.16
C PRO A 215 -10.17 6.38 -8.84
N VAL A 216 -10.46 5.07 -8.92
CA VAL A 216 -10.53 4.17 -7.77
C VAL A 216 -9.35 3.20 -7.79
N ILE A 217 -8.51 3.29 -6.79
CA ILE A 217 -7.36 2.42 -6.56
C ILE A 217 -7.75 1.31 -5.59
N LYS A 218 -7.77 0.07 -6.09
CA LYS A 218 -8.05 -1.10 -5.26
C LYS A 218 -6.79 -1.54 -4.53
N THR A 219 -6.86 -1.63 -3.20
CA THR A 219 -5.77 -2.18 -2.39
C THR A 219 -6.32 -3.02 -1.24
N SER A 220 -5.80 -4.24 -1.06
CA SER A 220 -6.16 -5.11 0.07
C SER A 220 -5.32 -4.81 1.32
N LEU A 221 -4.36 -3.88 1.25
CA LEU A 221 -3.54 -3.46 2.38
C LEU A 221 -4.28 -2.54 3.36
N LEU A 222 -5.41 -1.98 2.96
CA LEU A 222 -6.31 -1.24 3.86
C LEU A 222 -6.86 -2.18 4.94
N GLY A 223 -6.48 -1.90 6.17
CA GLY A 223 -6.79 -2.72 7.32
C GLY A 223 -8.24 -2.63 7.79
N THR A 224 -8.54 -3.36 8.85
CA THR A 224 -9.74 -3.17 9.67
C THR A 224 -9.32 -2.48 10.95
N TYR A 225 -9.99 -1.38 11.30
CA TYR A 225 -9.73 -0.63 12.51
C TYR A 225 -11.04 -0.33 13.23
N LEU A 226 -11.11 -0.58 14.54
CA LEU A 226 -12.32 -0.36 15.36
C LEU A 226 -13.63 -0.88 14.72
N GLY A 227 -13.57 -2.04 14.06
CA GLY A 227 -14.74 -2.69 13.48
C GLY A 227 -15.20 -2.14 12.12
N HIS A 228 -14.46 -1.24 11.51
CA HIS A 228 -14.70 -0.77 10.14
C HIS A 228 -13.48 -1.06 9.24
N ARG A 229 -13.74 -1.17 7.96
CA ARG A 229 -12.72 -1.26 6.94
C ARG A 229 -12.29 0.15 6.55
N ASP A 230 -10.99 0.42 6.60
CA ASP A 230 -10.43 1.70 6.20
C ASP A 230 -10.56 1.91 4.69
N GLY A 231 -10.74 3.15 4.30
CA GLY A 231 -10.66 3.67 2.95
C GLY A 231 -10.30 5.14 3.02
N MET A 232 -9.92 5.75 1.93
CA MET A 232 -9.70 7.19 1.86
C MET A 232 -10.04 7.74 0.48
N LEU A 233 -10.44 9.00 0.45
CA LEU A 233 -10.37 9.87 -0.71
C LEU A 233 -9.30 10.91 -0.42
N ALA A 234 -8.28 10.97 -1.22
CA ALA A 234 -7.16 11.87 -0.97
C ALA A 234 -6.68 12.56 -2.26
N GLY A 235 -6.22 13.79 -2.09
CA GLY A 235 -5.40 14.48 -3.08
C GLY A 235 -3.96 13.97 -3.07
N ARG A 236 -3.23 14.19 -4.13
CA ARG A 236 -1.83 13.77 -4.26
C ARG A 236 -0.93 14.39 -3.18
N ASP A 237 -1.23 15.62 -2.77
CA ASP A 237 -0.52 16.40 -1.77
C ASP A 237 -0.97 16.13 -0.32
N ALA A 238 -1.92 15.23 -0.11
CA ALA A 238 -2.43 14.91 1.22
C ALA A 238 -1.38 14.22 2.11
N LEU A 239 -0.64 13.29 1.52
CA LEU A 239 0.38 12.50 2.21
C LEU A 239 1.71 12.62 1.47
N ASN A 240 2.80 12.75 2.22
CA ASN A 240 4.15 12.74 1.66
C ASN A 240 4.99 11.66 2.32
N PHE A 241 5.94 11.15 1.59
CA PHE A 241 6.92 10.19 2.10
C PHE A 241 8.32 10.51 1.59
N ALA A 242 9.31 10.02 2.28
CA ALA A 242 10.69 10.04 1.83
C ALA A 242 11.39 8.75 2.27
N THR A 243 12.27 8.27 1.43
CA THR A 243 13.12 7.13 1.71
C THR A 243 14.57 7.58 1.70
N SER A 244 15.37 7.06 2.60
CA SER A 244 16.81 7.35 2.63
C SER A 244 17.59 6.17 2.09
N ASN A 245 18.49 6.45 1.16
CA ASN A 245 19.40 5.44 0.62
C ASN A 245 20.44 5.06 1.66
N LEU A 246 20.37 3.85 2.16
CA LEU A 246 21.39 3.27 3.01
C LEU A 246 22.58 2.83 2.15
N SER A 247 23.79 3.30 2.47
CA SER A 247 25.01 2.93 1.73
C SER A 247 25.36 1.45 1.90
N GLY A 248 25.97 0.85 0.87
CA GLY A 248 26.57 -0.48 0.98
C GLY A 248 25.66 -1.67 0.68
N GLY A 249 24.86 -1.60 -0.34
CA GLY A 249 24.06 -2.75 -0.83
C GLY A 249 23.72 -2.62 -2.30
N MET A 250 23.20 -3.70 -2.88
CA MET A 250 22.56 -3.63 -4.20
C MET A 250 21.18 -2.99 -4.02
N SER A 251 20.89 -1.92 -4.76
CA SER A 251 19.52 -1.39 -4.82
C SER A 251 18.60 -2.44 -5.42
N GLY A 252 17.48 -2.72 -4.74
CA GLY A 252 16.41 -3.54 -5.28
C GLY A 252 15.70 -2.86 -6.45
N GLU A 253 14.74 -3.53 -7.04
CA GLU A 253 13.89 -3.00 -8.10
C GLU A 253 13.19 -1.71 -7.61
N GLY A 254 13.54 -0.55 -8.19
CA GLY A 254 13.04 0.76 -7.77
C GLY A 254 13.97 1.61 -6.89
N GLY A 255 15.18 1.14 -6.53
CA GLY A 255 16.19 1.96 -5.81
C GLY A 255 15.93 2.22 -4.32
N VAL A 256 14.75 1.86 -3.80
CA VAL A 256 14.26 2.20 -2.46
C VAL A 256 14.64 1.15 -1.42
N VAL A 257 14.68 -0.12 -1.81
CA VAL A 257 15.00 -1.25 -0.92
C VAL A 257 16.44 -1.66 -1.11
N ARG A 258 17.20 -1.72 -0.01
CA ARG A 258 18.56 -2.22 -0.02
C ARG A 258 18.56 -3.73 0.18
N LEU A 259 19.32 -4.45 -0.65
CA LEU A 259 19.57 -5.89 -0.53
C LEU A 259 21.04 -6.12 -0.24
N GLN A 260 21.34 -6.86 0.82
CA GLN A 260 22.69 -7.23 1.21
C GLN A 260 22.79 -8.74 1.36
N THR A 261 23.92 -9.30 0.93
CA THR A 261 24.27 -10.71 1.13
C THR A 261 25.65 -10.79 1.77
N GLN A 262 25.77 -11.55 2.85
CA GLN A 262 27.03 -11.75 3.56
C GLN A 262 27.16 -13.20 4.02
N TYR A 263 28.34 -13.78 3.84
CA TYR A 263 28.63 -15.09 4.41
C TYR A 263 28.96 -14.96 5.90
N VAL A 264 28.28 -15.74 6.74
CA VAL A 264 28.47 -15.75 8.19
C VAL A 264 29.11 -17.06 8.61
N GLN A 265 30.39 -17.01 8.97
CA GLN A 265 31.18 -18.19 9.31
C GLN A 265 30.67 -18.92 10.56
N GLU A 266 30.09 -18.20 11.53
CA GLU A 266 29.57 -18.79 12.75
C GLU A 266 28.42 -19.78 12.49
N TYR A 267 27.65 -19.57 11.41
CA TYR A 267 26.52 -20.39 11.03
C TYR A 267 26.76 -21.18 9.76
N LEU A 268 27.97 -21.13 9.18
CA LEU A 268 28.31 -21.78 7.90
C LEU A 268 27.21 -21.56 6.86
N GLY A 269 26.87 -20.29 6.60
CA GLY A 269 25.75 -19.96 5.72
C GLY A 269 25.79 -18.54 5.21
N THR A 270 24.95 -18.25 4.24
CA THR A 270 24.77 -16.93 3.64
C THR A 270 23.59 -16.22 4.26
N LEU A 271 23.85 -15.08 4.92
CA LEU A 271 22.81 -14.17 5.41
C LEU A 271 22.39 -13.23 4.29
N VAL A 272 21.09 -13.15 4.06
CA VAL A 272 20.47 -12.21 3.13
C VAL A 272 19.59 -11.27 3.92
N THR A 273 19.79 -9.97 3.76
CA THR A 273 19.01 -8.92 4.43
C THR A 273 18.45 -7.97 3.40
N ALA A 274 17.13 -7.74 3.48
CA ALA A 274 16.43 -6.68 2.75
C ALA A 274 15.99 -5.64 3.77
N ASP A 275 16.32 -4.38 3.57
CA ASP A 275 15.92 -3.31 4.48
C ASP A 275 15.55 -2.00 3.76
N ILE A 276 14.77 -1.18 4.45
CA ILE A 276 14.34 0.15 4.00
C ILE A 276 14.33 1.11 5.19
N LEU A 277 14.78 2.33 4.95
CA LEU A 277 14.68 3.44 5.89
C LEU A 277 13.78 4.50 5.28
N PHE A 278 12.66 4.81 5.94
CA PHE A 278 11.68 5.75 5.42
C PHE A 278 11.00 6.60 6.50
N GLY A 279 10.34 7.65 6.07
CA GLY A 279 9.42 8.46 6.85
C GLY A 279 8.16 8.72 6.05
N VAL A 280 7.03 8.81 6.73
CA VAL A 280 5.73 9.16 6.13
C VAL A 280 5.05 10.23 6.98
N ILE A 281 4.33 11.14 6.35
CA ILE A 281 3.62 12.20 7.06
C ILE A 281 2.34 12.60 6.34
N GLU A 282 1.38 13.05 7.13
CA GLU A 282 0.23 13.80 6.65
C GLU A 282 0.66 15.25 6.39
N ASN A 283 0.65 15.65 5.12
CA ASN A 283 1.08 16.98 4.71
C ASN A 283 -0.07 17.99 4.78
N ARG A 284 -1.24 17.62 4.24
CA ARG A 284 -2.44 18.48 4.23
C ARG A 284 -3.68 17.72 4.66
N ASP A 285 -4.11 17.94 5.90
CA ASP A 285 -5.33 17.35 6.44
C ASP A 285 -6.59 17.65 5.60
N THR A 286 -6.69 18.86 5.06
CA THR A 286 -7.83 19.27 4.23
C THR A 286 -7.89 18.59 2.87
N SER A 287 -6.79 18.00 2.40
CA SER A 287 -6.69 17.26 1.13
C SER A 287 -7.05 15.78 1.27
N GLY A 288 -7.46 15.33 2.46
CA GLY A 288 -7.81 13.95 2.72
C GLY A 288 -9.13 13.77 3.46
N VAL A 289 -9.83 12.68 3.17
CA VAL A 289 -11.06 12.26 3.85
C VAL A 289 -10.95 10.79 4.19
N TRP A 290 -11.10 10.45 5.47
CA TRP A 290 -11.14 9.06 5.92
C TRP A 290 -12.51 8.45 5.68
N ILE A 291 -12.56 7.35 4.96
CA ILE A 291 -13.78 6.61 4.64
C ILE A 291 -13.86 5.37 5.55
N LYS A 292 -14.90 5.33 6.38
CA LYS A 292 -15.19 4.20 7.27
C LYS A 292 -16.26 3.35 6.64
N ALA A 293 -15.89 2.16 6.15
CA ALA A 293 -16.83 1.21 5.56
C ALA A 293 -17.07 0.05 6.53
N LYS A 294 -18.27 -0.53 6.51
CA LYS A 294 -18.56 -1.72 7.31
C LYS A 294 -17.57 -2.84 6.95
N SER A 295 -16.96 -3.46 7.96
CA SER A 295 -16.22 -4.70 7.79
C SER A 295 -17.24 -5.83 7.67
N SER A 296 -17.53 -6.27 6.47
CA SER A 296 -18.37 -7.46 6.24
C SER A 296 -17.59 -8.74 6.48
#